data_736e4c78db032d0af587e034edc8bee5
#
_entry.id   736e4c78db032d0af587e034edc8bee5
#
_cell.length_a   1.000
_cell.length_b   1.000
_cell.length_c   1.000
_cell.angle_alpha   90.00
_cell.angle_beta   90.00
_cell.angle_gamma   90.00
#
_symmetry.space_group_name_H-M   'P 1'
#
loop_
_entity.id
_entity.type
_entity.pdbx_description
1 polymer ?
#
loop_
_entity_poly.entity_id
_entity_poly.type
_entity_poly.pdbx_seq_one_letter_code
_entity_poly.pdbx_strand_id
1 'polypeptide(L)'
;MYSTVVSDVGTVRSNNQDSAFAGEHLIAICDGMGGHAGGDTASTIAIRSLAHIEQDNVDGDVQVVSHMMATSVMAAHDAIVGKAKRERRLAGMGTTVTSVALVAGCWVLAHIGDSRAYLLHDGHLVRMTSDHSYVQHLIDTGRISEAEARNHPQRNVVMRVLGDFDIDSRPDIAIRKAHPATVGCCAPTACAACWRIPRLKKCCPPAPIRRSARSGSYRWRCVRAAPTTSPR
;
A
#
# COMPACT_ATOMS: atom_id res chain seq x y z
N MET A 1 0.48 -8.66 -16.34
CA MET A 1 1.51 -8.35 -15.30
C MET A 1 1.84 -9.61 -14.52
N TYR A 2 3.05 -9.77 -13.94
CA TYR A 2 3.33 -10.84 -12.98
C TYR A 2 3.36 -10.20 -11.59
N SER A 3 2.50 -10.66 -10.69
CA SER A 3 2.40 -10.15 -9.33
C SER A 3 2.62 -11.27 -8.31
N THR A 4 3.09 -10.93 -7.12
CA THR A 4 3.22 -11.85 -6.00
C THR A 4 3.06 -11.11 -4.68
N VAL A 5 2.47 -11.77 -3.70
CA VAL A 5 2.29 -11.27 -2.34
C VAL A 5 3.03 -12.19 -1.39
N VAL A 6 3.70 -11.58 -0.41
CA VAL A 6 4.24 -12.28 0.74
C VAL A 6 3.70 -11.61 1.99
N SER A 7 3.14 -12.37 2.90
CA SER A 7 2.64 -11.89 4.19
C SER A 7 3.12 -12.81 5.31
N ASP A 8 3.52 -12.21 6.43
CA ASP A 8 4.04 -12.92 7.60
C ASP A 8 3.61 -12.18 8.87
N VAL A 9 3.28 -12.91 9.94
CA VAL A 9 2.89 -12.32 11.23
C VAL A 9 4.07 -11.66 11.95
N GLY A 10 5.28 -12.07 11.58
CA GLY A 10 6.50 -11.66 12.24
C GLY A 10 6.70 -12.32 13.60
N THR A 11 7.73 -11.87 14.34
CA THR A 11 8.13 -12.48 15.62
C THR A 11 7.64 -11.74 16.84
N VAL A 12 7.00 -10.58 16.69
CA VAL A 12 6.61 -9.69 17.79
C VAL A 12 5.09 -9.69 18.03
N ARG A 13 4.30 -9.75 16.95
CA ARG A 13 2.84 -9.72 17.05
C ARG A 13 2.26 -11.14 17.04
N SER A 14 1.14 -11.33 17.75
CA SER A 14 0.42 -12.62 17.78
C SER A 14 -0.51 -12.81 16.59
N ASN A 15 -0.90 -11.74 15.90
CA ASN A 15 -1.78 -11.76 14.73
C ASN A 15 -1.29 -10.82 13.62
N ASN A 16 -1.67 -11.12 12.40
CA ASN A 16 -1.43 -10.29 11.24
C ASN A 16 -2.71 -9.56 10.86
N GLN A 17 -2.70 -8.24 10.93
CA GLN A 17 -3.85 -7.39 10.58
C GLN A 17 -3.72 -6.79 9.17
N ASP A 18 -2.64 -7.09 8.46
CA ASP A 18 -2.49 -6.68 7.07
C ASP A 18 -3.26 -7.62 6.16
N SER A 19 -3.82 -7.06 5.11
CA SER A 19 -4.40 -7.79 3.99
C SER A 19 -3.74 -7.35 2.69
N ALA A 20 -3.62 -8.26 1.73
CA ALA A 20 -3.02 -7.94 0.45
C ALA A 20 -3.70 -8.72 -0.69
N PHE A 21 -3.63 -8.15 -1.88
CA PHE A 21 -4.14 -8.72 -3.12
C PHE A 21 -3.09 -8.60 -4.23
N ALA A 22 -2.99 -9.64 -5.05
CA ALA A 22 -2.12 -9.67 -6.23
C ALA A 22 -2.84 -10.33 -7.39
N GLY A 23 -3.36 -9.52 -8.28
CA GLY A 23 -4.03 -9.91 -9.52
C GLY A 23 -3.14 -9.76 -10.76
N GLU A 24 -3.73 -9.89 -11.93
CA GLU A 24 -3.04 -9.73 -13.22
C GLU A 24 -2.77 -8.27 -13.55
N HIS A 25 -3.65 -7.36 -13.12
CA HIS A 25 -3.59 -5.93 -13.44
C HIS A 25 -3.50 -5.05 -12.20
N LEU A 26 -3.97 -5.53 -11.04
CA LEU A 26 -4.03 -4.80 -9.78
C LEU A 26 -3.26 -5.51 -8.68
N ILE A 27 -2.55 -4.72 -7.88
CA ILE A 27 -2.05 -5.14 -6.57
C ILE A 27 -2.51 -4.14 -5.51
N ALA A 28 -2.73 -4.62 -4.30
CA ALA A 28 -3.09 -3.77 -3.17
C ALA A 28 -2.54 -4.33 -1.86
N ILE A 29 -2.23 -3.42 -0.93
CA ILE A 29 -1.97 -3.72 0.48
C ILE A 29 -2.79 -2.80 1.36
N CYS A 30 -3.22 -3.33 2.49
CA CYS A 30 -3.97 -2.64 3.52
C CYS A 30 -3.38 -3.02 4.88
N ASP A 31 -2.83 -2.04 5.61
CA ASP A 31 -2.34 -2.22 6.99
C ASP A 31 -3.47 -1.89 7.95
N GLY A 32 -4.00 -2.91 8.59
CA GLY A 32 -5.16 -2.79 9.49
C GLY A 32 -4.76 -2.31 10.88
N MET A 33 -5.57 -1.41 11.45
CA MET A 33 -5.41 -0.85 12.78
C MET A 33 -6.69 -0.91 13.59
N GLY A 34 -6.58 -0.86 14.92
CA GLY A 34 -7.73 -0.89 15.82
C GLY A 34 -7.89 -2.23 16.53
N GLY A 35 -7.21 -2.41 17.65
CA GLY A 35 -7.26 -3.51 18.63
C GLY A 35 -7.79 -4.89 18.19
N HIS A 36 -7.27 -5.96 18.72
CA HIS A 36 -7.67 -7.39 18.51
C HIS A 36 -8.10 -7.77 17.08
N ALA A 37 -9.40 -7.75 16.74
CA ALA A 37 -9.94 -8.19 15.45
C ALA A 37 -10.36 -7.02 14.54
N GLY A 38 -10.21 -5.78 14.97
CA GLY A 38 -10.70 -4.62 14.23
C GLY A 38 -9.89 -4.36 12.95
N GLY A 39 -8.57 -4.33 13.06
CA GLY A 39 -7.69 -4.07 11.93
C GLY A 39 -7.76 -5.13 10.83
N ASP A 40 -7.80 -6.41 11.20
CA ASP A 40 -7.98 -7.53 10.26
C ASP A 40 -9.31 -7.42 9.49
N THR A 41 -10.38 -7.06 10.21
CA THR A 41 -11.69 -6.83 9.58
C THR A 41 -11.66 -5.66 8.61
N ALA A 42 -11.04 -4.53 9.00
CA ALA A 42 -10.98 -3.34 8.17
C ALA A 42 -10.14 -3.56 6.90
N SER A 43 -8.94 -4.13 7.04
CA SER A 43 -8.05 -4.41 5.91
C SER A 43 -8.66 -5.42 4.94
N THR A 44 -9.37 -6.45 5.45
CA THR A 44 -10.10 -7.42 4.63
C THR A 44 -11.22 -6.76 3.82
N ILE A 45 -12.01 -5.85 4.43
CA ILE A 45 -13.07 -5.11 3.71
C ILE A 45 -12.44 -4.30 2.57
N ALA A 46 -11.38 -3.56 2.85
CA ALA A 46 -10.72 -2.71 1.85
C ALA A 46 -10.16 -3.54 0.68
N ILE A 47 -9.46 -4.63 0.96
CA ILE A 47 -8.94 -5.53 -0.09
C ILE A 47 -10.06 -6.12 -0.94
N ARG A 48 -11.16 -6.57 -0.34
CA ARG A 48 -12.30 -7.12 -1.10
C ARG A 48 -12.92 -6.07 -2.03
N SER A 49 -13.10 -4.84 -1.56
CA SER A 49 -13.62 -3.75 -2.38
C SER A 49 -12.73 -3.44 -3.59
N LEU A 50 -11.41 -3.52 -3.43
CA LEU A 50 -10.45 -3.30 -4.53
C LEU A 50 -10.34 -4.50 -5.47
N ALA A 51 -10.44 -5.73 -4.96
CA ALA A 51 -10.29 -6.95 -5.76
C ALA A 51 -11.39 -7.09 -6.84
N HIS A 52 -12.55 -6.48 -6.66
CA HIS A 52 -13.61 -6.46 -7.69
C HIS A 52 -13.16 -5.74 -8.96
N ILE A 53 -12.27 -4.76 -8.88
CA ILE A 53 -11.73 -4.05 -10.05
C ILE A 53 -11.05 -5.01 -11.03
N GLU A 54 -10.37 -6.04 -10.53
CA GLU A 54 -9.71 -7.05 -11.37
C GLU A 54 -10.72 -7.85 -12.23
N GLN A 55 -11.96 -8.02 -11.75
CA GLN A 55 -13.01 -8.78 -12.43
C GLN A 55 -13.71 -7.95 -13.51
N ASP A 56 -13.69 -6.64 -13.38
CA ASP A 56 -14.43 -5.70 -14.25
C ASP A 56 -13.68 -5.36 -15.55
N ASN A 57 -12.72 -6.18 -15.96
CA ASN A 57 -11.97 -6.06 -17.21
C ASN A 57 -11.22 -4.73 -17.35
N VAL A 58 -10.03 -4.66 -16.76
CA VAL A 58 -9.16 -3.47 -16.68
C VAL A 58 -8.53 -3.06 -18.03
N ASP A 59 -9.04 -3.55 -19.16
CA ASP A 59 -8.60 -3.16 -20.51
C ASP A 59 -9.07 -1.74 -20.90
N GLY A 60 -9.56 -1.00 -19.92
CA GLY A 60 -10.22 0.28 -20.09
C GLY A 60 -9.28 1.48 -20.15
N ASP A 61 -9.91 2.63 -20.26
CA ASP A 61 -9.29 3.94 -20.14
C ASP A 61 -8.68 4.12 -18.74
N VAL A 62 -7.47 4.67 -18.68
CA VAL A 62 -6.74 5.00 -17.45
C VAL A 62 -7.60 5.87 -16.49
N GLN A 63 -8.40 6.80 -17.03
CA GLN A 63 -9.26 7.66 -16.23
C GLN A 63 -10.42 6.86 -15.60
N VAL A 64 -10.99 5.92 -16.33
CA VAL A 64 -12.06 5.04 -15.83
C VAL A 64 -11.54 4.20 -14.68
N VAL A 65 -10.38 3.55 -14.84
CA VAL A 65 -9.79 2.74 -13.78
C VAL A 65 -9.38 3.59 -12.58
N SER A 66 -8.83 4.78 -12.79
CA SER A 66 -8.52 5.74 -11.73
C SER A 66 -9.77 6.10 -10.91
N HIS A 67 -10.89 6.36 -11.57
CA HIS A 67 -12.17 6.63 -10.92
C HIS A 67 -12.72 5.41 -10.17
N MET A 68 -12.64 4.22 -10.78
CA MET A 68 -13.05 2.97 -10.14
C MET A 68 -12.25 2.71 -8.86
N MET A 69 -10.92 2.91 -8.89
CA MET A 69 -10.06 2.76 -7.71
C MET A 69 -10.46 3.74 -6.60
N ALA A 70 -10.66 5.01 -6.94
CA ALA A 70 -11.08 6.02 -5.97
C ALA A 70 -12.44 5.66 -5.34
N THR A 71 -13.42 5.30 -6.15
CA THR A 71 -14.77 4.92 -5.71
C THR A 71 -14.74 3.67 -4.83
N SER A 72 -13.93 2.66 -5.20
CA SER A 72 -13.78 1.44 -4.40
C SER A 72 -13.17 1.71 -3.02
N VAL A 73 -12.21 2.62 -2.93
CA VAL A 73 -11.60 3.04 -1.65
C VAL A 73 -12.64 3.76 -0.78
N MET A 74 -13.44 4.66 -1.36
CA MET A 74 -14.51 5.36 -0.63
C MET A 74 -15.62 4.37 -0.18
N ALA A 75 -16.02 3.45 -1.04
CA ALA A 75 -17.00 2.42 -0.68
C ALA A 75 -16.48 1.49 0.44
N ALA A 76 -15.17 1.18 0.45
CA ALA A 76 -14.53 0.46 1.54
C ALA A 76 -14.61 1.24 2.86
N HIS A 77 -14.36 2.55 2.82
CA HIS A 77 -14.52 3.43 3.99
C HIS A 77 -15.94 3.34 4.57
N ASP A 78 -16.96 3.52 3.73
CA ASP A 78 -18.36 3.48 4.15
C ASP A 78 -18.73 2.12 4.75
N ALA A 79 -18.24 1.04 4.16
CA ALA A 79 -18.47 -0.33 4.65
C ALA A 79 -17.80 -0.56 6.03
N ILE A 80 -16.56 -0.08 6.23
CA ILE A 80 -15.82 -0.14 7.50
C ILE A 80 -16.58 0.63 8.57
N VAL A 81 -16.91 1.88 8.30
CA VAL A 81 -17.67 2.76 9.19
C VAL A 81 -19.03 2.13 9.55
N GLY A 82 -19.78 1.68 8.54
CA GLY A 82 -21.08 1.04 8.74
C GLY A 82 -21.00 -0.23 9.60
N LYS A 83 -19.93 -1.02 9.45
CA LYS A 83 -19.70 -2.22 10.27
C LYS A 83 -19.30 -1.88 11.69
N ALA A 84 -18.42 -0.90 11.89
CA ALA A 84 -18.01 -0.43 13.20
C ALA A 84 -19.20 0.11 14.03
N LYS A 85 -20.13 0.80 13.38
CA LYS A 85 -21.38 1.28 14.01
C LYS A 85 -22.27 0.13 14.49
N ARG A 86 -22.36 -0.95 13.73
CA ARG A 86 -23.20 -2.11 14.07
C ARG A 86 -22.58 -3.03 15.12
N GLU A 87 -21.24 -3.11 15.14
CA GLU A 87 -20.52 -4.03 16.03
C GLU A 87 -19.57 -3.24 16.96
N ARG A 88 -20.01 -2.94 18.18
CA ARG A 88 -19.23 -2.14 19.17
C ARG A 88 -17.82 -2.65 19.43
N ARG A 89 -17.59 -3.98 19.31
CA ARG A 89 -16.27 -4.60 19.45
C ARG A 89 -15.28 -4.17 18.37
N LEU A 90 -15.77 -3.62 17.25
CA LEU A 90 -14.99 -3.13 16.11
C LEU A 90 -14.88 -1.61 16.09
N ALA A 91 -15.31 -0.93 17.16
CA ALA A 91 -15.20 0.52 17.26
C ALA A 91 -13.72 0.96 17.15
N GLY A 92 -13.45 1.98 16.32
CA GLY A 92 -12.10 2.46 16.08
C GLY A 92 -11.26 1.59 15.14
N MET A 93 -11.87 0.61 14.45
CA MET A 93 -11.16 -0.11 13.40
C MET A 93 -10.91 0.78 12.19
N GLY A 94 -9.76 0.63 11.60
CA GLY A 94 -9.37 1.35 10.38
C GLY A 94 -8.31 0.60 9.59
N THR A 95 -7.98 1.12 8.43
CA THR A 95 -6.91 0.55 7.60
C THR A 95 -6.32 1.59 6.66
N THR A 96 -5.05 1.42 6.31
CA THR A 96 -4.44 2.09 5.17
C THR A 96 -4.86 1.41 3.87
N VAL A 97 -4.69 2.08 2.74
CA VAL A 97 -4.76 1.47 1.40
C VAL A 97 -3.60 2.00 0.56
N THR A 98 -2.89 1.10 -0.06
CA THR A 98 -1.96 1.42 -1.15
C THR A 98 -2.17 0.40 -2.25
N SER A 99 -2.73 0.85 -3.37
CA SER A 99 -3.04 -0.01 -4.51
C SER A 99 -2.49 0.57 -5.79
N VAL A 100 -2.07 -0.30 -6.70
CA VAL A 100 -1.53 0.07 -8.00
C VAL A 100 -2.07 -0.85 -9.07
N ALA A 101 -2.59 -0.26 -10.14
CA ALA A 101 -3.02 -0.96 -11.34
C ALA A 101 -2.11 -0.64 -12.53
N LEU A 102 -1.94 -1.60 -13.43
CA LEU A 102 -1.30 -1.39 -14.73
C LEU A 102 -2.38 -1.42 -15.81
N VAL A 103 -2.62 -0.27 -16.44
CA VAL A 103 -3.69 -0.06 -17.42
C VAL A 103 -3.14 0.71 -18.59
N ALA A 104 -3.36 0.23 -19.81
CA ALA A 104 -2.96 0.91 -21.07
C ALA A 104 -1.52 1.46 -21.05
N GLY A 105 -0.58 0.73 -20.45
CA GLY A 105 0.81 1.17 -20.35
C GLY A 105 1.06 2.27 -19.29
N CYS A 106 0.12 2.50 -18.39
CA CYS A 106 0.26 3.43 -17.28
C CYS A 106 0.10 2.72 -15.92
N TRP A 107 0.84 3.18 -14.94
CA TRP A 107 0.62 2.87 -13.53
C TRP A 107 -0.40 3.84 -12.95
N VAL A 108 -1.48 3.30 -12.40
CA VAL A 108 -2.50 4.04 -11.66
C VAL A 108 -2.36 3.69 -10.19
N LEU A 109 -2.05 4.66 -9.36
CA LEU A 109 -1.88 4.52 -7.92
C LEU A 109 -3.10 5.12 -7.21
N ALA A 110 -3.63 4.42 -6.20
CA ALA A 110 -4.54 4.98 -5.21
C ALA A 110 -3.98 4.72 -3.81
N HIS A 111 -3.90 5.78 -2.99
CA HIS A 111 -3.19 5.75 -1.73
C HIS A 111 -3.91 6.54 -0.63
N ILE A 112 -4.03 5.94 0.55
CA ILE A 112 -4.40 6.60 1.80
C ILE A 112 -3.71 5.89 2.97
N GLY A 113 -3.08 6.66 3.86
CA GLY A 113 -2.34 6.15 5.01
C GLY A 113 -0.84 6.39 4.91
N ASP A 114 -0.06 5.55 5.54
CA ASP A 114 1.40 5.62 5.60
C ASP A 114 2.11 4.39 5.01
N SER A 115 1.36 3.43 4.46
CA SER A 115 1.91 2.37 3.62
C SER A 115 2.51 2.96 2.35
N ARG A 116 3.56 2.35 1.79
CA ARG A 116 4.33 2.98 0.71
C ARG A 116 4.40 2.14 -0.54
N ALA A 117 4.31 2.81 -1.70
CA ALA A 117 4.61 2.23 -3.00
C ALA A 117 5.94 2.77 -3.54
N TYR A 118 6.70 1.88 -4.16
CA TYR A 118 7.98 2.18 -4.79
C TYR A 118 8.03 1.60 -6.20
N LEU A 119 8.71 2.30 -7.11
CA LEU A 119 9.09 1.80 -8.42
C LEU A 119 10.60 1.63 -8.50
N LEU A 120 11.04 0.47 -8.96
CA LEU A 120 12.43 0.20 -9.31
C LEU A 120 12.55 0.11 -10.83
N HIS A 121 13.27 1.04 -11.44
CA HIS A 121 13.56 1.10 -12.86
C HIS A 121 15.04 1.44 -13.06
N ASP A 122 15.73 0.70 -13.92
CA ASP A 122 17.16 0.87 -14.22
C ASP A 122 18.06 1.01 -12.98
N GLY A 123 17.76 0.23 -11.95
CA GLY A 123 18.50 0.27 -10.67
C GLY A 123 18.15 1.46 -9.76
N HIS A 124 17.29 2.38 -10.20
CA HIS A 124 16.81 3.50 -9.40
C HIS A 124 15.48 3.16 -8.72
N LEU A 125 15.44 3.32 -7.40
CA LEU A 125 14.23 3.14 -6.60
C LEU A 125 13.61 4.51 -6.30
N VAL A 126 12.38 4.69 -6.75
CA VAL A 126 11.61 5.93 -6.56
C VAL A 126 10.39 5.62 -5.69
N ARG A 127 10.18 6.40 -4.63
CA ARG A 127 8.97 6.36 -3.82
C ARG A 127 7.84 7.08 -4.56
N MET A 128 6.68 6.42 -4.64
CA MET A 128 5.51 6.90 -5.38
C MET A 128 4.46 7.55 -4.49
N THR A 129 4.53 7.33 -3.18
CA THR A 129 3.54 7.79 -2.20
C THR A 129 4.14 8.82 -1.25
N SER A 130 3.34 9.76 -0.75
CA SER A 130 3.64 10.58 0.42
C SER A 130 2.84 10.05 1.60
N ASP A 131 3.45 9.87 2.77
CA ASP A 131 2.75 9.31 3.92
C ASP A 131 1.74 10.33 4.47
N HIS A 132 0.54 9.87 4.78
CA HIS A 132 -0.42 10.65 5.55
C HIS A 132 -0.15 10.51 7.04
N SER A 133 1.07 10.84 7.47
CA SER A 133 1.51 10.75 8.86
C SER A 133 1.86 12.12 9.43
N TYR A 134 1.79 12.22 10.77
CA TYR A 134 2.13 13.47 11.45
C TYR A 134 3.58 13.88 11.19
N VAL A 135 4.51 12.94 11.18
CA VAL A 135 5.92 13.24 10.91
C VAL A 135 6.17 13.68 9.48
N GLN A 136 5.43 13.15 8.50
CA GLN A 136 5.51 13.63 7.12
C GLN A 136 5.02 15.07 7.02
N HIS A 137 3.91 15.40 7.69
CA HIS A 137 3.42 16.79 7.77
C HIS A 137 4.48 17.74 8.37
N LEU A 138 5.21 17.31 9.40
CA LEU A 138 6.28 18.12 9.97
C LEU A 138 7.47 18.31 9.00
N ILE A 139 7.81 17.29 8.22
CA ILE A 139 8.83 17.36 7.17
C ILE A 139 8.38 18.34 6.08
N ASP A 140 7.17 18.19 5.56
CA ASP A 140 6.62 19.00 4.48
C ASP A 140 6.50 20.47 4.85
N THR A 141 6.28 20.76 6.15
CA THR A 141 6.26 22.12 6.70
C THR A 141 7.64 22.64 7.13
N GLY A 142 8.72 21.87 6.90
CA GLY A 142 10.09 22.25 7.23
C GLY A 142 10.40 22.31 8.72
N ARG A 143 9.54 21.71 9.58
CA ARG A 143 9.74 21.74 11.06
C ARG A 143 10.74 20.72 11.55
N ILE A 144 10.87 19.60 10.86
CA ILE A 144 11.86 18.56 11.14
C ILE A 144 12.46 18.02 9.83
N SER A 145 13.65 17.47 9.92
CA SER A 145 14.30 16.73 8.83
C SER A 145 13.81 15.27 8.77
N GLU A 146 14.04 14.60 7.65
CA GLU A 146 13.78 13.14 7.52
C GLU A 146 14.56 12.32 8.55
N ALA A 147 15.74 12.77 8.97
CA ALA A 147 16.55 12.09 9.97
C ALA A 147 15.92 12.16 11.36
N GLU A 148 15.38 13.31 11.73
CA GLU A 148 14.68 13.53 13.01
C GLU A 148 13.35 12.79 13.05
N ALA A 149 12.62 12.73 11.94
CA ALA A 149 11.34 12.01 11.83
C ALA A 149 11.45 10.54 12.21
N ARG A 150 12.60 9.89 11.92
CA ARG A 150 12.82 8.47 12.24
C ARG A 150 12.75 8.15 13.73
N ASN A 151 13.16 9.11 14.57
CA ASN A 151 13.23 8.97 16.03
C ASN A 151 12.14 9.78 16.74
N HIS A 152 11.22 10.40 15.98
CA HIS A 152 10.18 11.25 16.55
C HIS A 152 9.20 10.41 17.42
N PRO A 153 8.81 10.91 18.62
CA PRO A 153 7.88 10.18 19.50
C PRO A 153 6.56 9.81 18.81
N GLN A 154 6.05 10.68 17.96
CA GLN A 154 4.79 10.51 17.22
C GLN A 154 4.97 9.96 15.80
N ARG A 155 6.08 9.26 15.50
CA ARG A 155 6.34 8.70 14.17
C ARG A 155 5.29 7.68 13.69
N ASN A 156 4.54 7.10 14.61
CA ASN A 156 3.49 6.11 14.31
C ASN A 156 2.09 6.73 14.20
N VAL A 157 1.96 8.05 14.26
CA VAL A 157 0.66 8.72 14.17
C VAL A 157 0.31 8.89 12.70
N VAL A 158 -0.69 8.15 12.25
CA VAL A 158 -1.27 8.25 10.92
C VAL A 158 -2.44 9.25 10.98
N MET A 159 -2.50 10.18 10.05
CA MET A 159 -3.47 11.28 10.03
C MET A 159 -4.66 11.02 9.11
N ARG A 160 -4.54 10.11 8.16
CA ARG A 160 -5.64 9.74 7.22
C ARG A 160 -5.65 8.24 7.04
N VAL A 161 -6.80 7.63 7.36
CA VAL A 161 -7.06 6.18 7.23
C VAL A 161 -8.51 5.94 6.88
N LEU A 162 -8.83 4.79 6.34
CA LEU A 162 -10.23 4.37 6.19
C LEU A 162 -10.79 3.95 7.56
N GLY A 163 -12.05 4.30 7.81
CA GLY A 163 -12.76 3.94 9.05
C GLY A 163 -12.86 5.08 10.07
N ASP A 164 -12.15 6.17 9.89
CA ASP A 164 -12.28 7.38 10.72
C ASP A 164 -13.37 8.30 10.14
N PHE A 165 -14.33 8.68 10.97
CA PHE A 165 -15.51 9.46 10.57
C PHE A 165 -15.22 10.90 10.18
N ASP A 166 -14.21 11.49 10.81
CA ASP A 166 -13.93 12.93 10.72
C ASP A 166 -12.91 13.26 9.61
N ILE A 167 -12.44 12.25 8.88
CA ILE A 167 -11.35 12.39 7.92
C ILE A 167 -11.83 12.19 6.48
N ASP A 168 -11.26 12.97 5.56
CA ASP A 168 -11.44 12.79 4.13
C ASP A 168 -10.94 11.42 3.67
N SER A 169 -11.85 10.55 3.28
CA SER A 169 -11.58 9.17 2.83
C SER A 169 -11.18 9.07 1.36
N ARG A 170 -11.13 10.19 0.63
CA ARG A 170 -10.69 10.20 -0.78
C ARG A 170 -9.22 9.81 -0.86
N PRO A 171 -8.85 8.81 -1.67
CA PRO A 171 -7.44 8.47 -1.83
C PRO A 171 -6.72 9.52 -2.69
N ASP A 172 -5.43 9.65 -2.46
CA ASP A 172 -4.55 10.31 -3.40
C ASP A 172 -4.40 9.45 -4.65
N ILE A 173 -4.64 10.01 -5.81
CA ILE A 173 -4.52 9.34 -7.10
C ILE A 173 -3.30 9.88 -7.84
N ALA A 174 -2.47 8.96 -8.35
CA ALA A 174 -1.37 9.32 -9.24
C ALA A 174 -1.31 8.40 -10.45
N ILE A 175 -1.07 8.99 -11.62
CA ILE A 175 -0.90 8.27 -12.88
C ILE A 175 0.52 8.51 -13.37
N ARG A 176 1.21 7.44 -13.74
CA ARG A 176 2.58 7.48 -14.26
C ARG A 176 2.71 6.53 -15.45
N LYS A 177 3.42 6.96 -16.49
CA LYS A 177 3.73 6.09 -17.63
C LYS A 177 4.55 4.88 -17.17
N ALA A 178 4.12 3.70 -17.57
CA ALA A 178 4.86 2.47 -17.30
C ALA A 178 6.02 2.32 -18.31
N HIS A 179 7.16 1.86 -17.81
CA HIS A 179 8.30 1.51 -18.66
C HIS A 179 8.54 0.00 -18.57
N PRO A 180 8.96 -0.66 -19.65
CA PRO A 180 9.35 -2.08 -19.61
C PRO A 180 10.41 -2.34 -18.53
N ALA A 181 10.37 -3.54 -17.94
CA ALA A 181 11.29 -3.96 -16.89
C ALA A 181 11.23 -3.15 -15.58
N THR A 182 10.16 -2.40 -15.35
CA THR A 182 9.93 -1.74 -14.06
C THR A 182 9.37 -2.74 -13.05
N VAL A 183 9.90 -2.71 -11.83
CA VAL A 183 9.41 -3.48 -10.69
C VAL A 183 8.77 -2.52 -9.70
N GLY A 184 7.51 -2.78 -9.34
CA GLY A 184 6.85 -2.07 -8.27
C GLY A 184 6.86 -2.87 -6.96
N CYS A 185 6.81 -2.19 -5.85
CA CYS A 185 6.74 -2.77 -4.52
C CYS A 185 5.83 -1.93 -3.64
N CYS A 186 4.86 -2.57 -2.99
CA CYS A 186 4.07 -1.95 -1.93
C CYS A 186 4.44 -2.58 -0.60
N ALA A 187 4.58 -1.77 0.44
CA ALA A 187 4.95 -2.24 1.77
C ALA A 187 4.25 -1.44 2.87
N PRO A 188 3.76 -2.06 3.95
CA PRO A 188 3.33 -1.36 5.15
C PRO A 188 4.47 -0.54 5.75
N THR A 189 4.15 0.49 6.51
CA THR A 189 5.16 1.39 7.09
C THR A 189 6.16 0.69 7.99
N ALA A 190 5.72 -0.26 8.79
CA ALA A 190 6.61 -1.05 9.65
C ALA A 190 7.69 -1.76 8.83
N CYS A 191 7.37 -2.22 7.63
CA CYS A 191 8.32 -2.82 6.69
C CYS A 191 9.19 -1.75 6.01
N ALA A 192 8.59 -0.66 5.54
CA ALA A 192 9.29 0.41 4.84
C ALA A 192 10.32 1.13 5.72
N ALA A 193 10.02 1.33 7.01
CA ALA A 193 10.93 1.95 7.97
C ALA A 193 12.17 1.10 8.29
N CYS A 194 12.03 -0.24 8.26
CA CYS A 194 13.13 -1.17 8.51
C CYS A 194 14.04 -1.39 7.28
N TRP A 195 13.62 -0.97 6.11
CA TRP A 195 14.30 -1.24 4.86
C TRP A 195 15.13 -0.04 4.42
N ARG A 196 16.43 -0.16 4.59
CA ARG A 196 17.36 0.70 3.84
C ARG A 196 17.24 0.36 2.35
N ILE A 197 17.20 1.38 1.49
CA ILE A 197 17.14 1.25 0.02
C ILE A 197 18.00 0.10 -0.56
N PRO A 198 19.23 -0.18 -0.07
CA PRO A 198 20.02 -1.31 -0.51
C PRO A 198 19.38 -2.69 -0.27
N ARG A 199 18.52 -2.83 0.77
CA ARG A 199 17.82 -4.10 1.04
C ARG A 199 16.61 -4.30 0.13
N LEU A 200 15.86 -3.24 -0.18
CA LEU A 200 14.80 -3.32 -1.19
C LEU A 200 15.35 -3.78 -2.55
N LYS A 201 16.49 -3.25 -2.97
CA LYS A 201 17.20 -3.70 -4.18
C LYS A 201 17.61 -5.18 -4.14
N LYS A 202 17.89 -5.73 -2.95
CA LYS A 202 18.24 -7.15 -2.77
C LYS A 202 17.03 -8.07 -2.73
N CYS A 203 15.91 -7.63 -2.16
CA CYS A 203 14.67 -8.42 -2.08
C CYS A 203 13.87 -8.41 -3.39
N CYS A 204 14.11 -7.40 -4.24
CA CYS A 204 13.65 -7.39 -5.62
C CYS A 204 14.86 -7.65 -6.54
N PRO A 205 15.53 -8.83 -6.49
CA PRO A 205 16.59 -9.10 -7.44
C PRO A 205 16.02 -8.96 -8.83
N PRO A 206 16.77 -8.39 -9.78
CA PRO A 206 16.40 -8.51 -11.17
C PRO A 206 16.28 -10.01 -11.44
N ALA A 207 15.05 -10.50 -11.65
CA ALA A 207 14.90 -11.87 -12.08
C ALA A 207 15.67 -12.01 -13.38
N PRO A 208 16.35 -13.16 -13.62
CA PRO A 208 16.96 -13.41 -14.89
C PRO A 208 15.87 -13.22 -15.95
N ILE A 209 15.98 -12.14 -16.73
CA ILE A 209 15.09 -11.83 -17.82
C ILE A 209 15.38 -12.92 -18.85
N ARG A 210 14.60 -13.99 -18.85
CA ARG A 210 14.48 -14.80 -20.05
C ARG A 210 13.81 -13.89 -21.05
N ARG A 211 14.58 -13.34 -21.95
CA ARG A 211 14.10 -12.58 -23.11
C ARG A 211 13.17 -13.49 -23.91
N SER A 212 11.89 -13.46 -23.62
CA SER A 212 10.87 -13.78 -24.59
C SER A 212 10.71 -12.54 -25.45
N ALA A 213 11.11 -12.64 -26.68
CA ALA A 213 11.33 -11.52 -27.60
C ALA A 213 10.03 -10.84 -28.11
N ARG A 214 8.88 -10.98 -27.45
CA ARG A 214 7.59 -10.49 -27.98
C ARG A 214 6.61 -9.81 -27.03
N SER A 215 6.92 -9.67 -25.73
CA SER A 215 6.06 -8.87 -24.83
C SER A 215 6.91 -8.26 -23.71
N GLY A 216 6.83 -6.94 -23.57
CA GLY A 216 7.39 -6.27 -22.40
C GLY A 216 6.68 -6.78 -21.15
N SER A 217 7.42 -7.42 -20.24
CA SER A 217 6.84 -7.93 -18.99
C SER A 217 7.10 -6.95 -17.85
N TYR A 218 6.05 -6.64 -17.09
CA TYR A 218 6.09 -5.84 -15.87
C TYR A 218 5.98 -6.75 -14.67
N ARG A 219 6.70 -6.45 -13.60
CA ARG A 219 6.72 -7.28 -12.38
C ARG A 219 6.45 -6.45 -11.12
N TRP A 220 5.53 -6.92 -10.29
CA TRP A 220 5.24 -6.36 -8.99
C TRP A 220 5.50 -7.37 -7.88
N ARG A 221 5.94 -6.88 -6.74
CA ARG A 221 6.00 -7.66 -5.50
C ARG A 221 5.43 -6.84 -4.36
N CYS A 222 4.52 -7.43 -3.62
CA CYS A 222 4.16 -6.97 -2.30
C CYS A 222 5.00 -7.77 -1.30
N VAL A 223 5.83 -7.12 -0.52
CA VAL A 223 6.74 -7.78 0.41
C VAL A 223 6.51 -7.25 1.81
N ARG A 224 6.23 -8.15 2.75
CA ARG A 224 6.31 -7.86 4.17
C ARG A 224 7.70 -8.24 4.68
N ALA A 225 8.37 -7.34 5.39
CA ALA A 225 9.61 -7.66 6.08
C ALA A 225 9.30 -8.37 7.40
N ALA A 226 10.09 -9.38 7.74
CA ALA A 226 10.14 -9.88 9.10
C ALA A 226 10.60 -8.78 10.06
N PRO A 227 10.05 -8.68 11.27
CA PRO A 227 10.46 -7.68 12.24
C PRO A 227 11.94 -7.88 12.58
N THR A 228 12.69 -6.81 12.47
CA THR A 228 14.06 -6.78 12.95
C THR A 228 14.03 -6.84 14.47
N THR A 229 14.67 -7.84 15.04
CA THR A 229 15.09 -7.80 16.43
C THR A 229 15.98 -6.58 16.61
N SER A 230 15.52 -5.58 17.37
CA SER A 230 16.40 -4.53 17.87
C SER A 230 17.41 -5.20 18.80
N PRO A 231 18.71 -5.05 18.62
CA PRO A 231 19.64 -5.41 19.68
C PRO A 231 19.37 -4.51 20.88
N ARG A 232 19.38 -5.12 22.05
CA ARG A 232 19.32 -4.43 23.35
C ARG A 232 20.47 -3.46 23.48
#